data_66f1b5ebe58ccd3dacdde256e98cfa08
#
_entry.id   66f1b5ebe58ccd3dacdde256e98cfa08
#
_cell.length_a   1.000
_cell.length_b   1.000
_cell.length_c   1.000
_cell.angle_alpha   90.00
_cell.angle_beta   90.00
_cell.angle_gamma   90.00
#
_symmetry.space_group_name_H-M   'P 1'
#
loop_
_entity.id
_entity.type
_entity.pdbx_description
1 polymer ?
#
loop_
_entity_poly.entity_id
_entity_poly.type
_entity_poly.pdbx_seq_one_letter_code
_entity_poly.pdbx_strand_id
1 'polypeptide(L)'
;MSHGFTTVQWNKNKKVYDGLLWAGILLATIANVAISNVVTPATEIPSVEILILRALGDTGFLLLTLILCIGPLARLNERFLPLLYNRRHMGVSFFVIVLAHGLFALMWYHGFGPIDPLTSLFTSQGTVETLSDYRFQPIGFFALLIFFLMAATSHDYWNAVLGPSMWKALHMMVYVAYALVLMHMSLGALQSEHSALPAWAPIASLMLVGGLHIVAIFWQQNRPDRLEQNDWVEIEDPGSIAPNSARVIEVGNDERIAIFRNDSDEFGAISNVCRHQAGPLGEGCMVDGLVTCPWHGFQYQLSDGASPPPFEEKVATFQMKLEGGKLLLNPRALPPGTERPLVKPFLNKE
;
A
#
# COMPACT_ATOMS: atom_id res chain seq x y z
N MET A 1 -33.40 -10.18 5.49
CA MET A 1 -32.37 -11.21 5.68
C MET A 1 -31.04 -10.48 5.69
N SER A 2 -30.33 -10.49 6.80
CA SER A 2 -29.02 -9.83 6.89
C SER A 2 -28.05 -10.61 6.01
N HIS A 3 -27.69 -10.07 4.84
CA HIS A 3 -26.53 -10.54 4.12
C HIS A 3 -25.32 -10.25 5.00
N GLY A 4 -24.80 -11.28 5.65
CA GLY A 4 -23.67 -11.18 6.54
C GLY A 4 -22.49 -10.56 5.79
N PHE A 5 -21.89 -9.54 6.38
CA PHE A 5 -20.65 -8.93 5.93
C PHE A 5 -19.61 -10.06 5.85
N THR A 6 -19.33 -10.56 4.66
CA THR A 6 -18.25 -11.53 4.45
C THR A 6 -16.96 -10.72 4.48
N THR A 7 -16.32 -10.71 5.66
CA THR A 7 -14.93 -10.29 5.81
C THR A 7 -14.09 -10.85 4.67
N VAL A 8 -13.16 -10.02 4.17
CA VAL A 8 -12.19 -10.28 3.11
C VAL A 8 -12.13 -11.76 2.70
N GLN A 9 -12.73 -12.09 1.57
CA GLN A 9 -12.68 -13.47 1.07
C GLN A 9 -11.22 -13.81 0.75
N TRP A 10 -10.62 -14.64 1.56
CA TRP A 10 -9.29 -15.19 1.35
C TRP A 10 -9.34 -16.22 0.21
N ASN A 11 -9.48 -15.69 -1.00
CA ASN A 11 -9.63 -16.48 -2.21
C ASN A 11 -8.33 -17.23 -2.57
N LYS A 12 -8.44 -18.16 -3.54
CA LYS A 12 -7.29 -19.00 -3.97
C LYS A 12 -6.08 -18.16 -4.38
N ASN A 13 -6.29 -17.04 -5.09
CA ASN A 13 -5.20 -16.18 -5.58
C ASN A 13 -4.48 -15.47 -4.42
N LYS A 14 -5.21 -15.00 -3.41
CA LYS A 14 -4.61 -14.41 -2.20
C LYS A 14 -3.81 -15.43 -1.41
N LYS A 15 -4.30 -16.67 -1.27
CA LYS A 15 -3.56 -17.77 -0.60
C LYS A 15 -2.26 -18.10 -1.33
N VAL A 16 -2.29 -18.15 -2.67
CA VAL A 16 -1.08 -18.37 -3.49
C VAL A 16 -0.10 -17.21 -3.32
N TYR A 17 -0.60 -15.97 -3.36
CA TYR A 17 0.24 -14.79 -3.13
C TYR A 17 0.92 -14.83 -1.76
N ASP A 18 0.18 -15.09 -0.68
CA ASP A 18 0.74 -15.18 0.67
C ASP A 18 1.76 -16.32 0.78
N GLY A 19 1.47 -17.47 0.17
CA GLY A 19 2.42 -18.59 0.12
C GLY A 19 3.73 -18.23 -0.58
N LEU A 20 3.66 -17.56 -1.73
CA LEU A 20 4.84 -17.09 -2.47
C LEU A 20 5.59 -15.98 -1.70
N LEU A 21 4.88 -15.07 -1.06
CA LEU A 21 5.47 -14.03 -0.23
C LEU A 21 6.28 -14.63 0.93
N TRP A 22 5.67 -15.53 1.70
CA TRP A 22 6.34 -16.18 2.82
C TRP A 22 7.50 -17.08 2.38
N ALA A 23 7.36 -17.80 1.25
CA ALA A 23 8.47 -18.55 0.67
C ALA A 23 9.63 -17.62 0.26
N GLY A 24 9.32 -16.47 -0.36
CA GLY A 24 10.32 -15.47 -0.70
C GLY A 24 11.03 -14.88 0.53
N ILE A 25 10.29 -14.56 1.59
CA ILE A 25 10.83 -14.07 2.87
C ILE A 25 11.78 -15.12 3.48
N LEU A 26 11.35 -16.38 3.54
CA LEU A 26 12.17 -17.46 4.08
C LEU A 26 13.46 -17.65 3.28
N LEU A 27 13.35 -17.69 1.95
CA LEU A 27 14.51 -17.81 1.06
C LEU A 27 15.47 -16.63 1.21
N ALA A 28 14.95 -15.40 1.30
CA ALA A 28 15.77 -14.20 1.53
C ALA A 28 16.50 -14.27 2.87
N THR A 29 15.82 -14.70 3.93
CA THR A 29 16.44 -14.86 5.27
C THR A 29 17.54 -15.93 5.25
N ILE A 30 17.30 -17.09 4.63
CA ILE A 30 18.31 -18.17 4.49
C ILE A 30 19.49 -17.68 3.65
N ALA A 31 19.22 -17.01 2.53
CA ALA A 31 20.26 -16.47 1.67
C ALA A 31 21.12 -15.43 2.43
N ASN A 32 20.49 -14.58 3.25
CA ASN A 32 21.21 -13.61 4.06
C ASN A 32 22.16 -14.29 5.05
N VAL A 33 21.72 -15.30 5.77
CA VAL A 33 22.58 -16.10 6.66
C VAL A 33 23.73 -16.72 5.88
N ALA A 34 23.47 -17.32 4.73
CA ALA A 34 24.49 -17.96 3.90
C ALA A 34 25.52 -16.94 3.38
N ILE A 35 25.07 -15.77 2.90
CA ILE A 35 25.94 -14.69 2.43
C ILE A 35 26.80 -14.16 3.59
N SER A 36 26.21 -13.92 4.77
CA SER A 36 26.95 -13.45 5.96
C SER A 36 28.08 -14.41 6.32
N ASN A 37 27.86 -15.73 6.27
CA ASN A 37 28.89 -16.72 6.51
C ASN A 37 30.04 -16.69 5.48
N VAL A 38 29.75 -16.32 4.23
CA VAL A 38 30.76 -16.26 3.16
C VAL A 38 31.54 -14.95 3.19
N VAL A 39 30.87 -13.85 3.50
CA VAL A 39 31.47 -12.49 3.44
C VAL A 39 32.28 -12.17 4.72
N THR A 40 31.88 -12.73 5.87
CA THR A 40 32.56 -12.49 7.16
C THR A 40 33.81 -13.38 7.26
N PRO A 41 34.97 -12.80 7.66
CA PRO A 41 36.19 -13.58 7.88
C PRO A 41 35.94 -14.72 8.90
N ALA A 42 36.53 -15.88 8.67
CA ALA A 42 36.31 -17.07 9.51
C ALA A 42 36.60 -16.87 11.00
N THR A 43 37.48 -15.92 11.33
CA THR A 43 37.84 -15.54 12.70
C THR A 43 36.80 -14.62 13.38
N GLU A 44 35.86 -14.07 12.61
CA GLU A 44 34.89 -13.07 13.05
C GLU A 44 33.43 -13.52 12.84
N ILE A 45 33.22 -14.77 12.43
CA ILE A 45 31.87 -15.29 12.20
C ILE A 45 31.10 -15.29 13.52
N PRO A 46 29.98 -14.55 13.61
CA PRO A 46 29.16 -14.50 14.82
C PRO A 46 28.51 -15.86 15.09
N SER A 47 27.95 -15.99 16.29
CA SER A 47 27.12 -17.17 16.60
C SER A 47 25.90 -17.24 15.67
N VAL A 48 25.36 -18.45 15.50
CA VAL A 48 24.20 -18.69 14.62
C VAL A 48 23.00 -17.83 15.01
N GLU A 49 22.82 -17.59 16.30
CA GLU A 49 21.76 -16.74 16.83
C GLU A 49 21.88 -15.29 16.34
N ILE A 50 23.09 -14.74 16.38
CA ILE A 50 23.36 -13.37 15.88
C ILE A 50 23.17 -13.32 14.34
N LEU A 51 23.59 -14.36 13.62
CA LEU A 51 23.36 -14.44 12.17
C LEU A 51 21.88 -14.43 11.83
N ILE A 52 21.06 -15.21 12.55
CA ILE A 52 19.59 -15.24 12.34
C ILE A 52 18.99 -13.89 12.70
N LEU A 53 19.39 -13.29 13.83
CA LEU A 53 18.92 -12.00 14.28
C LEU A 53 19.15 -10.91 13.20
N ARG A 54 20.37 -10.84 12.68
CA ARG A 54 20.75 -9.90 11.62
C ARG A 54 20.01 -10.18 10.32
N ALA A 55 19.88 -11.44 9.93
CA ALA A 55 19.16 -11.84 8.72
C ALA A 55 17.68 -11.46 8.76
N LEU A 56 17.02 -11.53 9.92
CA LEU A 56 15.65 -11.04 10.10
C LEU A 56 15.56 -9.53 9.94
N GLY A 57 16.50 -8.77 10.49
CA GLY A 57 16.58 -7.31 10.36
C GLY A 57 16.80 -6.90 8.89
N ASP A 58 17.78 -7.49 8.22
CA ASP A 58 18.12 -7.22 6.82
C ASP A 58 16.96 -7.58 5.89
N THR A 59 16.31 -8.74 6.09
CA THR A 59 15.14 -9.15 5.31
C THR A 59 13.98 -8.18 5.53
N GLY A 60 13.74 -7.76 6.77
CA GLY A 60 12.76 -6.73 7.10
C GLY A 60 13.05 -5.41 6.38
N PHE A 61 14.29 -4.96 6.39
CA PHE A 61 14.70 -3.73 5.71
C PHE A 61 14.48 -3.78 4.19
N LEU A 62 14.87 -4.88 3.56
CA LEU A 62 14.64 -5.08 2.12
C LEU A 62 13.15 -5.08 1.79
N LEU A 63 12.34 -5.75 2.60
CA LEU A 63 10.89 -5.81 2.42
C LEU A 63 10.23 -4.43 2.61
N LEU A 64 10.67 -3.64 3.61
CA LEU A 64 10.22 -2.26 3.80
C LEU A 64 10.55 -1.38 2.59
N THR A 65 11.78 -1.47 2.09
CA THR A 65 12.22 -0.75 0.88
C THR A 65 11.33 -1.10 -0.31
N LEU A 66 11.04 -2.38 -0.54
CA LEU A 66 10.14 -2.83 -1.61
C LEU A 66 8.73 -2.26 -1.43
N ILE A 67 8.16 -2.32 -0.21
CA ILE A 67 6.82 -1.80 0.09
C ILE A 67 6.72 -0.30 -0.22
N LEU A 68 7.76 0.47 0.10
CA LEU A 68 7.79 1.91 -0.16
C LEU A 68 7.94 2.23 -1.66
N CYS A 69 8.57 1.35 -2.44
CA CYS A 69 8.69 1.50 -3.89
C CYS A 69 7.39 1.18 -4.65
N ILE A 70 6.48 0.36 -4.10
CA ILE A 70 5.27 -0.09 -4.80
C ILE A 70 4.39 1.09 -5.23
N GLY A 71 4.15 2.06 -4.34
CA GLY A 71 3.31 3.21 -4.65
C GLY A 71 3.79 4.04 -5.85
N PRO A 72 5.05 4.53 -5.83
CA PRO A 72 5.63 5.21 -6.99
C PRO A 72 5.66 4.38 -8.27
N LEU A 73 6.04 3.10 -8.18
CA LEU A 73 6.07 2.21 -9.33
C LEU A 73 4.69 2.03 -9.97
N ALA A 74 3.63 1.86 -9.17
CA ALA A 74 2.27 1.75 -9.67
C ALA A 74 1.78 3.04 -10.36
N ARG A 75 2.28 4.21 -9.94
CA ARG A 75 2.02 5.49 -10.63
C ARG A 75 2.75 5.61 -11.95
N LEU A 76 3.94 5.04 -12.05
CA LEU A 76 4.75 5.06 -13.27
C LEU A 76 4.27 4.03 -14.31
N ASN A 77 3.81 2.85 -13.85
CA ASN A 77 3.39 1.77 -14.73
C ASN A 77 2.31 0.90 -14.05
N GLU A 78 1.19 0.74 -14.75
CA GLU A 78 0.02 -0.03 -14.27
C GLU A 78 0.31 -1.52 -14.03
N ARG A 79 1.39 -2.08 -14.61
CA ARG A 79 1.81 -3.47 -14.35
C ARG A 79 2.10 -3.75 -12.88
N PHE A 80 2.38 -2.70 -12.09
CA PHE A 80 2.65 -2.80 -10.65
C PHE A 80 1.38 -2.68 -9.78
N LEU A 81 0.20 -2.42 -10.36
CA LEU A 81 -1.06 -2.35 -9.62
C LEU A 81 -1.37 -3.62 -8.81
N PRO A 82 -1.13 -4.86 -9.31
CA PRO A 82 -1.36 -6.06 -8.50
C PRO A 82 -0.56 -6.08 -7.19
N LEU A 83 0.65 -5.50 -7.17
CA LEU A 83 1.44 -5.36 -5.94
C LEU A 83 0.83 -4.32 -5.00
N LEU A 84 0.29 -3.22 -5.54
CA LEU A 84 -0.38 -2.19 -4.75
C LEU A 84 -1.60 -2.77 -4.03
N TYR A 85 -2.39 -3.62 -4.68
CA TYR A 85 -3.56 -4.27 -4.09
C TYR A 85 -3.23 -5.21 -2.94
N ASN A 86 -2.08 -5.89 -3.02
CA ASN A 86 -1.63 -6.84 -2.01
C ASN A 86 -0.65 -6.22 -0.99
N ARG A 87 -0.39 -4.89 -1.07
CA ARG A 87 0.58 -4.19 -0.20
C ARG A 87 0.28 -4.37 1.29
N ARG A 88 -1.00 -4.50 1.67
CA ARG A 88 -1.41 -4.75 3.05
C ARG A 88 -0.85 -6.09 3.58
N HIS A 89 -1.01 -7.18 2.83
CA HIS A 89 -0.50 -8.50 3.21
C HIS A 89 1.03 -8.45 3.36
N MET A 90 1.71 -7.80 2.44
CA MET A 90 3.16 -7.58 2.52
C MET A 90 3.55 -6.76 3.76
N GLY A 91 2.78 -5.71 4.10
CA GLY A 91 3.02 -4.87 5.29
C GLY A 91 2.84 -5.63 6.60
N VAL A 92 1.82 -6.48 6.70
CA VAL A 92 1.60 -7.33 7.88
C VAL A 92 2.71 -8.39 8.00
N SER A 93 3.09 -9.05 6.90
CA SER A 93 4.19 -10.00 6.87
C SER A 93 5.52 -9.35 7.25
N PHE A 94 5.79 -8.15 6.74
CA PHE A 94 6.92 -7.33 7.16
C PHE A 94 6.92 -7.10 8.68
N PHE A 95 5.79 -6.67 9.25
CA PHE A 95 5.69 -6.42 10.68
C PHE A 95 6.00 -7.68 11.51
N VAL A 96 5.51 -8.86 11.12
CA VAL A 96 5.81 -10.13 11.80
C VAL A 96 7.32 -10.40 11.83
N ILE A 97 8.02 -10.17 10.74
CA ILE A 97 9.48 -10.38 10.65
C ILE A 97 10.25 -9.40 11.54
N VAL A 98 9.92 -8.10 11.48
CA VAL A 98 10.63 -7.11 12.30
C VAL A 98 10.25 -7.19 13.78
N LEU A 99 9.06 -7.69 14.11
CA LEU A 99 8.69 -8.03 15.49
C LEU A 99 9.54 -9.18 16.00
N ALA A 100 9.70 -10.24 15.22
CA ALA A 100 10.57 -11.36 15.57
C ALA A 100 12.02 -10.88 15.77
N HIS A 101 12.54 -10.03 14.86
CA HIS A 101 13.85 -9.40 15.02
C HIS A 101 13.96 -8.61 16.32
N GLY A 102 13.01 -7.70 16.60
CA GLY A 102 13.04 -6.84 17.78
C GLY A 102 12.93 -7.61 19.11
N LEU A 103 12.04 -8.60 19.17
CA LEU A 103 11.89 -9.46 20.35
C LEU A 103 13.15 -10.30 20.58
N PHE A 104 13.72 -10.86 19.51
CA PHE A 104 14.96 -11.62 19.61
C PHE A 104 16.13 -10.74 20.05
N ALA A 105 16.28 -9.53 19.48
CA ALA A 105 17.30 -8.56 19.90
C ALA A 105 17.14 -8.17 21.37
N LEU A 106 15.92 -7.87 21.81
CA LEU A 106 15.62 -7.51 23.20
C LEU A 106 16.01 -8.63 24.16
N MET A 107 15.65 -9.87 23.85
CA MET A 107 15.98 -11.03 24.67
C MET A 107 17.48 -11.34 24.66
N TRP A 108 18.10 -11.29 23.48
CA TRP A 108 19.52 -11.65 23.33
C TRP A 108 20.46 -10.64 24.01
N TYR A 109 20.25 -9.35 23.81
CA TYR A 109 21.15 -8.32 24.34
C TYR A 109 20.76 -7.84 25.74
N HIS A 110 19.50 -7.98 26.16
CA HIS A 110 18.99 -7.40 27.39
C HIS A 110 18.29 -8.41 28.32
N GLY A 111 18.00 -9.65 27.87
CA GLY A 111 17.20 -10.63 28.62
C GLY A 111 17.96 -11.38 29.71
N PHE A 112 19.28 -11.37 29.69
CA PHE A 112 20.11 -12.17 30.63
C PHE A 112 20.79 -11.35 31.73
N GLY A 113 20.49 -10.06 31.81
CA GLY A 113 20.99 -9.17 32.83
C GLY A 113 20.15 -9.14 34.13
N PRO A 114 20.62 -8.48 35.18
CA PRO A 114 19.88 -8.33 36.44
C PRO A 114 18.76 -7.29 36.38
N ILE A 115 18.70 -6.52 35.32
CA ILE A 115 17.69 -5.45 35.06
C ILE A 115 16.71 -5.96 34.03
N ASP A 116 15.44 -5.58 34.14
CA ASP A 116 14.44 -5.98 33.10
C ASP A 116 14.86 -5.49 31.72
N PRO A 117 14.52 -6.25 30.65
CA PRO A 117 15.03 -5.99 29.31
C PRO A 117 14.70 -4.61 28.76
N LEU A 118 13.51 -4.08 29.03
CA LEU A 118 13.12 -2.75 28.57
C LEU A 118 13.88 -1.65 29.29
N THR A 119 13.99 -1.74 30.60
CA THR A 119 14.82 -0.81 31.38
C THR A 119 16.27 -0.86 30.90
N SER A 120 16.83 -2.06 30.67
CA SER A 120 18.19 -2.23 30.16
C SER A 120 18.37 -1.58 28.78
N LEU A 121 17.38 -1.70 27.88
CA LEU A 121 17.40 -1.10 26.55
C LEU A 121 17.64 0.42 26.62
N PHE A 122 17.05 1.10 27.60
CA PHE A 122 17.11 2.57 27.70
C PHE A 122 18.15 3.08 28.67
N THR A 123 18.57 2.31 29.67
CA THR A 123 19.42 2.79 30.77
C THR A 123 20.87 2.31 30.72
N SER A 124 21.21 1.22 30.02
CA SER A 124 22.57 0.71 29.96
C SER A 124 23.45 1.65 29.10
N GLN A 125 23.95 2.75 29.70
CA GLN A 125 24.74 3.76 28.98
C GLN A 125 26.21 3.74 29.43
N GLY A 126 27.11 3.74 28.41
CA GLY A 126 28.47 4.28 28.57
C GLY A 126 28.49 5.78 28.30
N THR A 127 29.62 6.44 28.50
CA THR A 127 29.86 7.83 28.09
C THR A 127 29.79 7.91 26.56
N VAL A 128 28.93 8.79 26.02
CA VAL A 128 28.83 9.04 24.58
C VAL A 128 29.82 10.12 24.21
N GLU A 129 30.92 9.76 23.60
CA GLU A 129 31.98 10.71 23.15
C GLU A 129 31.90 10.92 21.63
N THR A 130 31.43 9.90 20.88
CA THR A 130 31.37 9.90 19.43
C THR A 130 30.02 9.39 18.96
N LEU A 131 29.71 9.57 17.66
CA LEU A 131 28.50 9.02 17.04
C LEU A 131 28.44 7.49 17.10
N SER A 132 29.61 6.81 17.12
CA SER A 132 29.67 5.35 17.24
C SER A 132 29.29 4.84 18.63
N ASP A 133 29.28 5.70 19.65
CA ASP A 133 28.86 5.31 21.00
C ASP A 133 27.34 5.42 21.19
N TYR A 134 26.65 6.03 20.21
CA TYR A 134 25.20 6.20 20.26
C TYR A 134 24.49 4.87 20.06
N ARG A 135 23.63 4.47 21.00
CA ARG A 135 22.89 3.21 20.92
C ARG A 135 21.84 3.27 19.82
N PHE A 136 21.94 2.36 18.88
CA PHE A 136 20.99 2.24 17.78
C PHE A 136 19.72 1.45 18.14
N GLN A 137 19.78 0.59 19.16
CA GLN A 137 18.66 -0.29 19.54
C GLN A 137 17.40 0.47 20.00
N PRO A 138 17.45 1.53 20.85
CA PRO A 138 16.25 2.32 21.16
C PRO A 138 15.58 2.95 19.95
N ILE A 139 16.36 3.33 18.92
CA ILE A 139 15.83 3.88 17.67
C ILE A 139 15.02 2.82 16.94
N GLY A 140 15.53 1.59 16.85
CA GLY A 140 14.82 0.45 16.32
C GLY A 140 13.53 0.13 17.07
N PHE A 141 13.56 0.26 18.39
CA PHE A 141 12.36 0.09 19.24
C PHE A 141 11.25 1.09 18.89
N PHE A 142 11.58 2.39 18.74
CA PHE A 142 10.58 3.39 18.33
C PHE A 142 10.06 3.15 16.93
N ALA A 143 10.90 2.72 15.98
CA ALA A 143 10.44 2.32 14.65
C ALA A 143 9.45 1.14 14.74
N LEU A 144 9.79 0.12 15.54
CA LEU A 144 8.93 -1.05 15.76
C LEU A 144 7.59 -0.68 16.39
N LEU A 145 7.56 0.28 17.32
CA LEU A 145 6.33 0.77 17.93
C LEU A 145 5.40 1.42 16.89
N ILE A 146 5.95 2.22 15.97
CA ILE A 146 5.18 2.80 14.87
C ILE A 146 4.64 1.69 13.97
N PHE A 147 5.45 0.71 13.58
CA PHE A 147 5.01 -0.42 12.77
C PHE A 147 3.94 -1.27 13.47
N PHE A 148 4.04 -1.43 14.79
CA PHE A 148 3.00 -2.09 15.59
C PHE A 148 1.66 -1.36 15.48
N LEU A 149 1.63 -0.05 15.68
CA LEU A 149 0.42 0.75 15.55
C LEU A 149 -0.18 0.67 14.14
N MET A 150 0.66 0.72 13.11
CA MET A 150 0.23 0.57 11.72
C MET A 150 -0.33 -0.82 11.43
N ALA A 151 0.31 -1.88 11.92
CA ALA A 151 -0.15 -3.26 11.72
C ALA A 151 -1.45 -3.52 12.49
N ALA A 152 -1.55 -3.10 13.74
CA ALA A 152 -2.75 -3.23 14.57
C ALA A 152 -3.96 -2.52 13.95
N THR A 153 -3.73 -1.37 13.28
CA THR A 153 -4.78 -0.58 12.63
C THR A 153 -4.96 -0.90 11.14
N SER A 154 -4.30 -1.94 10.63
CA SER A 154 -4.42 -2.34 9.23
C SER A 154 -5.76 -3.03 8.90
N HIS A 155 -6.54 -3.46 9.89
CA HIS A 155 -7.85 -4.06 9.67
C HIS A 155 -8.90 -3.02 9.28
N ASP A 156 -9.86 -3.41 8.42
CA ASP A 156 -10.91 -2.54 7.88
C ASP A 156 -11.76 -1.85 8.95
N TYR A 157 -11.96 -2.53 10.07
CA TYR A 157 -12.63 -1.98 11.24
C TYR A 157 -12.01 -0.64 11.68
N TRP A 158 -10.68 -0.54 11.75
CA TRP A 158 -10.02 0.68 12.20
C TRP A 158 -10.14 1.83 11.19
N ASN A 159 -10.18 1.52 9.90
CA ASN A 159 -10.45 2.56 8.90
C ASN A 159 -11.86 3.15 9.06
N ALA A 160 -12.85 2.29 9.34
CA ALA A 160 -14.22 2.74 9.60
C ALA A 160 -14.31 3.57 10.91
N VAL A 161 -13.59 3.18 11.97
CA VAL A 161 -13.62 3.87 13.27
C VAL A 161 -12.86 5.19 13.24
N LEU A 162 -11.65 5.21 12.68
CA LEU A 162 -10.78 6.41 12.64
C LEU A 162 -11.17 7.38 11.53
N GLY A 163 -11.88 6.89 10.53
CA GLY A 163 -12.12 7.59 9.27
C GLY A 163 -10.89 7.64 8.36
N PRO A 164 -11.10 7.84 7.04
CA PRO A 164 -10.04 7.74 6.03
C PRO A 164 -8.87 8.69 6.25
N SER A 165 -9.14 9.93 6.69
CA SER A 165 -8.10 10.95 6.90
C SER A 165 -7.15 10.60 8.04
N MET A 166 -7.69 10.23 9.20
CA MET A 166 -6.91 9.86 10.38
C MET A 166 -6.15 8.56 10.14
N TRP A 167 -6.82 7.57 9.55
CA TRP A 167 -6.19 6.30 9.18
C TRP A 167 -5.03 6.51 8.20
N LYS A 168 -5.21 7.37 7.18
CA LYS A 168 -4.15 7.73 6.24
C LYS A 168 -2.99 8.44 6.95
N ALA A 169 -3.27 9.42 7.83
CA ALA A 169 -2.23 10.13 8.59
C ALA A 169 -1.40 9.17 9.43
N LEU A 170 -2.04 8.21 10.12
CA LEU A 170 -1.35 7.18 10.88
C LEU A 170 -0.45 6.32 9.98
N HIS A 171 -0.93 5.89 8.80
CA HIS A 171 -0.15 5.07 7.88
C HIS A 171 0.96 5.85 7.17
N MET A 172 0.88 7.18 7.09
CA MET A 172 1.97 8.05 6.62
C MET A 172 3.16 8.08 7.60
N MET A 173 2.95 7.69 8.88
CA MET A 173 4.06 7.51 9.83
C MET A 173 5.08 6.46 9.38
N VAL A 174 4.79 5.67 8.35
CA VAL A 174 5.76 4.76 7.72
C VAL A 174 7.04 5.48 7.29
N TYR A 175 6.96 6.73 6.85
CA TYR A 175 8.14 7.51 6.45
C TYR A 175 9.00 7.92 7.66
N VAL A 176 8.36 8.23 8.80
CA VAL A 176 9.07 8.48 10.06
C VAL A 176 9.74 7.21 10.55
N ALA A 177 9.01 6.08 10.56
CA ALA A 177 9.59 4.79 10.92
C ALA A 177 10.73 4.38 9.99
N TYR A 178 10.61 4.63 8.68
CA TYR A 178 11.66 4.38 7.70
C TYR A 178 12.92 5.20 8.00
N ALA A 179 12.79 6.50 8.32
CA ALA A 179 13.93 7.33 8.73
C ALA A 179 14.61 6.78 10.00
N LEU A 180 13.82 6.33 10.98
CA LEU A 180 14.37 5.67 12.18
C LEU A 180 15.09 4.36 11.86
N VAL A 181 14.57 3.56 10.91
CA VAL A 181 15.25 2.32 10.47
C VAL A 181 16.56 2.63 9.76
N LEU A 182 16.60 3.64 8.87
CA LEU A 182 17.83 4.06 8.22
C LEU A 182 18.89 4.50 9.26
N MET A 183 18.47 5.25 10.28
CA MET A 183 19.35 5.70 11.36
C MET A 183 19.81 4.53 12.22
N HIS A 184 18.91 3.61 12.59
CA HIS A 184 19.20 2.38 13.32
C HIS A 184 20.29 1.56 12.62
N MET A 185 20.12 1.29 11.32
CA MET A 185 21.07 0.51 10.53
C MET A 185 22.41 1.24 10.34
N SER A 186 22.37 2.55 10.09
CA SER A 186 23.60 3.34 9.88
C SER A 186 24.46 3.39 11.16
N LEU A 187 23.83 3.59 12.32
CA LEU A 187 24.55 3.56 13.62
C LEU A 187 25.07 2.15 13.96
N GLY A 188 24.29 1.10 13.65
CA GLY A 188 24.76 -0.29 13.80
C GLY A 188 25.99 -0.57 12.94
N ALA A 189 25.99 -0.12 11.69
CA ALA A 189 27.16 -0.26 10.80
C ALA A 189 28.39 0.50 11.32
N LEU A 190 28.21 1.69 11.92
CA LEU A 190 29.31 2.44 12.56
C LEU A 190 29.88 1.73 13.79
N GLN A 191 29.11 0.88 14.45
CA GLN A 191 29.54 0.06 15.58
C GLN A 191 30.14 -1.30 15.16
N SER A 192 30.51 -1.42 13.88
CA SER A 192 31.09 -2.65 13.32
C SER A 192 30.17 -3.87 13.40
N GLU A 193 28.85 -3.63 13.42
CA GLU A 193 27.85 -4.69 13.32
C GLU A 193 27.81 -5.19 11.87
N HIS A 194 28.58 -6.23 11.57
CA HIS A 194 28.65 -6.82 10.22
C HIS A 194 27.37 -7.60 9.90
N SER A 195 26.78 -7.32 8.74
CA SER A 195 25.65 -8.07 8.20
C SER A 195 25.90 -8.43 6.72
N ALA A 196 25.01 -9.20 6.11
CA ALA A 196 25.08 -9.49 4.67
C ALA A 196 24.89 -8.23 3.81
N LEU A 197 24.19 -7.23 4.34
CA LEU A 197 24.03 -5.96 3.67
C LEU A 197 25.24 -5.05 3.90
N PRO A 198 25.77 -4.42 2.86
CA PRO A 198 26.90 -3.50 3.01
C PRO A 198 26.45 -2.22 3.74
N ALA A 199 27.38 -1.55 4.42
CA ALA A 199 27.12 -0.31 5.19
C ALA A 199 26.47 0.82 4.36
N TRP A 200 26.62 0.82 3.05
CA TRP A 200 25.98 1.80 2.16
C TRP A 200 24.51 1.46 1.79
N ALA A 201 24.01 0.26 2.16
CA ALA A 201 22.65 -0.18 1.83
C ALA A 201 21.54 0.78 2.30
N PRO A 202 21.59 1.39 3.49
CA PRO A 202 20.63 2.40 3.92
C PRO A 202 20.59 3.62 2.97
N ILE A 203 21.75 4.09 2.52
CA ILE A 203 21.87 5.22 1.60
C ILE A 203 21.29 4.83 0.24
N ALA A 204 21.62 3.64 -0.28
CA ALA A 204 21.08 3.15 -1.54
C ALA A 204 19.56 3.03 -1.52
N SER A 205 19.00 2.51 -0.41
CA SER A 205 17.55 2.43 -0.21
C SER A 205 16.92 3.82 -0.21
N LEU A 206 17.51 4.79 0.50
CA LEU A 206 17.02 6.16 0.53
C LEU A 206 17.00 6.80 -0.85
N MET A 207 18.08 6.63 -1.62
CA MET A 207 18.16 7.13 -3.00
C MET A 207 17.16 6.46 -3.93
N LEU A 208 16.95 5.16 -3.79
CA LEU A 208 15.96 4.42 -4.57
C LEU A 208 14.53 4.88 -4.25
N VAL A 209 14.14 4.84 -2.98
CA VAL A 209 12.80 5.22 -2.55
C VAL A 209 12.54 6.70 -2.86
N GLY A 210 13.44 7.60 -2.45
CA GLY A 210 13.30 9.03 -2.70
C GLY A 210 13.28 9.37 -4.18
N GLY A 211 14.20 8.79 -4.96
CA GLY A 211 14.29 8.97 -6.42
C GLY A 211 13.01 8.52 -7.12
N LEU A 212 12.46 7.35 -6.77
CA LEU A 212 11.20 6.87 -7.35
C LEU A 212 10.02 7.80 -7.01
N HIS A 213 9.95 8.33 -5.78
CA HIS A 213 8.90 9.29 -5.41
C HIS A 213 9.02 10.59 -6.21
N ILE A 214 10.23 11.12 -6.36
CA ILE A 214 10.48 12.33 -7.14
C ILE A 214 10.11 12.11 -8.61
N VAL A 215 10.58 11.01 -9.22
CA VAL A 215 10.26 10.67 -10.61
C VAL A 215 8.75 10.50 -10.79
N ALA A 216 8.06 9.83 -9.88
CA ALA A 216 6.61 9.65 -9.96
C ALA A 216 5.84 10.97 -9.87
N ILE A 217 6.31 11.95 -9.06
CA ILE A 217 5.72 13.30 -8.97
C ILE A 217 5.88 14.03 -10.31
N PHE A 218 7.10 14.06 -10.86
CA PHE A 218 7.36 14.74 -12.14
C PHE A 218 6.62 14.06 -13.30
N TRP A 219 6.55 12.72 -13.31
CA TRP A 219 5.81 11.97 -14.33
C TRP A 219 4.33 12.34 -14.32
N GLN A 220 3.72 12.41 -13.14
CA GLN A 220 2.31 12.80 -12.99
C GLN A 220 2.04 14.24 -13.44
N GLN A 221 2.96 15.17 -13.17
CA GLN A 221 2.82 16.58 -13.58
C GLN A 221 2.91 16.78 -15.09
N ASN A 222 3.66 15.91 -15.80
CA ASN A 222 3.94 16.05 -17.23
C ASN A 222 3.09 15.12 -18.12
N ARG A 223 2.05 14.46 -17.58
CA ARG A 223 1.14 13.65 -18.42
C ARG A 223 0.37 14.56 -19.37
N PRO A 224 0.40 14.27 -20.70
CA PRO A 224 -0.27 15.11 -21.72
C PRO A 224 -1.79 15.04 -21.67
N ASP A 225 -2.38 14.11 -20.93
CA ASP A 225 -3.82 13.83 -20.88
C ASP A 225 -4.58 14.59 -19.80
N ARG A 226 -4.09 15.76 -19.37
CA ARG A 226 -4.87 16.67 -18.52
C ARG A 226 -5.94 17.35 -19.36
N LEU A 227 -7.11 16.71 -19.44
CA LEU A 227 -8.31 17.35 -19.92
C LEU A 227 -8.66 18.51 -18.99
N GLU A 228 -8.89 19.70 -19.56
CA GLU A 228 -9.35 20.84 -18.77
C GLU A 228 -10.71 20.54 -18.17
N GLN A 229 -10.93 20.87 -16.90
CA GLN A 229 -12.12 20.50 -16.10
C GLN A 229 -13.46 21.01 -16.66
N ASN A 230 -13.45 21.78 -17.73
CA ASN A 230 -14.66 22.41 -18.28
C ASN A 230 -15.11 21.84 -19.63
N ASP A 231 -14.31 20.99 -20.27
CA ASP A 231 -14.65 20.47 -21.60
C ASP A 231 -15.33 19.10 -21.51
N TRP A 232 -16.41 18.94 -22.29
CA TRP A 232 -17.03 17.62 -22.46
C TRP A 232 -16.09 16.70 -23.21
N VAL A 233 -15.82 15.54 -22.62
CA VAL A 233 -14.92 14.53 -23.15
C VAL A 233 -15.72 13.50 -23.93
N GLU A 234 -15.36 13.28 -25.18
CA GLU A 234 -15.93 12.19 -25.98
C GLU A 234 -15.38 10.84 -25.49
N ILE A 235 -16.27 9.91 -25.23
CA ILE A 235 -15.92 8.53 -24.91
C ILE A 235 -15.82 7.75 -26.21
N GLU A 236 -14.59 7.51 -26.66
CA GLU A 236 -14.32 6.74 -27.85
C GLU A 236 -14.79 5.29 -27.67
N ASP A 237 -15.48 4.75 -28.68
CA ASP A 237 -15.94 3.36 -28.71
C ASP A 237 -16.56 2.86 -27.40
N PRO A 238 -17.68 3.42 -26.93
CA PRO A 238 -18.33 2.99 -25.69
C PRO A 238 -18.81 1.53 -25.78
N GLY A 239 -19.03 0.99 -26.99
CA GLY A 239 -19.40 -0.40 -27.21
C GLY A 239 -18.33 -1.41 -26.77
N SER A 240 -17.07 -1.04 -26.77
CA SER A 240 -15.98 -1.92 -26.32
C SER A 240 -15.95 -2.13 -24.79
N ILE A 241 -16.70 -1.34 -24.01
CA ILE A 241 -16.89 -1.59 -22.57
C ILE A 241 -17.84 -2.79 -22.46
N ALA A 242 -17.35 -3.90 -21.92
CA ALA A 242 -18.18 -5.08 -21.74
C ALA A 242 -19.35 -4.80 -20.75
N PRO A 243 -20.50 -5.47 -20.87
CA PRO A 243 -21.58 -5.37 -19.89
C PRO A 243 -21.06 -5.67 -18.47
N ASN A 244 -21.59 -4.95 -17.49
CA ASN A 244 -21.22 -5.02 -16.07
C ASN A 244 -19.73 -4.73 -15.78
N SER A 245 -19.05 -4.05 -16.70
CA SER A 245 -17.63 -3.68 -16.58
C SER A 245 -17.44 -2.17 -16.73
N ALA A 246 -16.23 -1.72 -16.48
CA ALA A 246 -15.89 -0.30 -16.58
C ALA A 246 -14.67 -0.03 -17.46
N ARG A 247 -14.59 1.21 -17.92
CA ARG A 247 -13.36 1.85 -18.41
C ARG A 247 -13.01 3.00 -17.50
N VAL A 248 -11.75 3.11 -17.12
CA VAL A 248 -11.25 4.24 -16.32
C VAL A 248 -10.63 5.27 -17.24
N ILE A 249 -11.01 6.52 -17.06
CA ILE A 249 -10.35 7.68 -17.68
C ILE A 249 -9.73 8.56 -16.62
N GLU A 250 -8.60 9.17 -16.95
CA GLU A 250 -7.92 10.14 -16.08
C GLU A 250 -8.25 11.55 -16.58
N VAL A 251 -8.69 12.40 -15.67
CA VAL A 251 -8.96 13.83 -15.93
C VAL A 251 -8.03 14.69 -15.08
N GLY A 252 -7.85 15.91 -15.45
CA GLY A 252 -6.96 16.85 -14.75
C GLY A 252 -7.07 16.77 -13.23
N ASN A 253 -5.93 17.00 -12.52
CA ASN A 253 -5.78 16.89 -11.06
C ASN A 253 -5.81 15.46 -10.49
N ASP A 254 -5.35 14.44 -11.25
CA ASP A 254 -5.31 13.03 -10.82
C ASP A 254 -6.69 12.43 -10.48
N GLU A 255 -7.77 13.05 -10.96
CA GLU A 255 -9.11 12.51 -10.77
C GLU A 255 -9.34 11.40 -11.78
N ARG A 256 -9.61 10.19 -11.27
CA ARG A 256 -9.93 9.02 -12.08
C ARG A 256 -11.42 8.79 -12.03
N ILE A 257 -12.02 8.71 -13.23
CA ILE A 257 -13.45 8.48 -13.40
C ILE A 257 -13.65 7.08 -13.98
N ALA A 258 -14.49 6.29 -13.31
CA ALA A 258 -14.91 4.98 -13.78
C ALA A 258 -16.24 5.10 -14.51
N ILE A 259 -16.24 4.76 -15.80
CA ILE A 259 -17.42 4.72 -16.66
C ILE A 259 -17.89 3.27 -16.73
N PHE A 260 -19.03 2.98 -16.16
CA PHE A 260 -19.63 1.65 -16.16
C PHE A 260 -20.70 1.51 -17.24
N ARG A 261 -20.79 0.31 -17.82
CA ARG A 261 -21.90 -0.15 -18.65
C ARG A 261 -22.64 -1.23 -17.89
N ASN A 262 -23.95 -1.03 -17.67
CA ASN A 262 -24.78 -2.04 -17.04
C ASN A 262 -25.25 -3.11 -18.05
N ASP A 263 -26.00 -4.11 -17.59
CA ASP A 263 -26.59 -5.18 -18.42
C ASP A 263 -27.72 -4.70 -19.34
N SER A 264 -28.26 -3.51 -19.07
CA SER A 264 -29.29 -2.87 -19.91
C SER A 264 -28.71 -1.93 -20.97
N ASP A 265 -27.40 -1.97 -21.21
CA ASP A 265 -26.66 -1.09 -22.13
C ASP A 265 -26.75 0.41 -21.78
N GLU A 266 -26.89 0.71 -20.46
CA GLU A 266 -26.88 2.08 -19.98
C GLU A 266 -25.51 2.39 -19.34
N PHE A 267 -25.08 3.64 -19.52
CA PHE A 267 -23.79 4.13 -19.05
C PHE A 267 -23.97 5.12 -17.91
N GLY A 268 -23.10 4.99 -16.93
CA GLY A 268 -22.96 5.94 -15.81
C GLY A 268 -21.50 6.13 -15.44
N ALA A 269 -21.20 7.25 -14.84
CA ALA A 269 -19.84 7.60 -14.44
C ALA A 269 -19.79 8.01 -12.98
N ILE A 270 -18.86 7.40 -12.23
CA ILE A 270 -18.61 7.66 -10.81
C ILE A 270 -17.11 7.81 -10.56
N SER A 271 -16.73 8.38 -9.41
CA SER A 271 -15.33 8.42 -8.99
C SER A 271 -14.74 7.01 -8.95
N ASN A 272 -13.54 6.85 -9.48
CA ASN A 272 -12.85 5.55 -9.43
C ASN A 272 -12.32 5.20 -8.03
N VAL A 273 -12.48 6.09 -7.05
CA VAL A 273 -11.92 5.93 -5.70
C VAL A 273 -13.01 5.50 -4.73
N CYS A 274 -12.97 4.25 -4.29
CA CYS A 274 -13.85 3.71 -3.27
C CYS A 274 -13.67 4.45 -1.94
N ARG A 275 -14.77 4.89 -1.31
CA ARG A 275 -14.71 5.61 -0.03
C ARG A 275 -14.32 4.72 1.14
N HIS A 276 -14.49 3.41 1.02
CA HIS A 276 -14.11 2.47 2.08
C HIS A 276 -12.59 2.46 2.32
N GLN A 277 -11.78 2.22 1.29
CA GLN A 277 -10.30 2.17 1.41
C GLN A 277 -9.55 2.62 0.15
N ALA A 278 -10.14 3.52 -0.61
CA ALA A 278 -9.57 4.04 -1.85
C ALA A 278 -9.28 2.96 -2.92
N GLY A 279 -10.01 1.84 -2.91
CA GLY A 279 -9.93 0.81 -3.96
C GLY A 279 -10.41 1.35 -5.31
N PRO A 280 -9.83 0.87 -6.44
CA PRO A 280 -10.21 1.32 -7.78
C PRO A 280 -11.52 0.68 -8.23
N LEU A 281 -12.61 1.45 -8.22
CA LEU A 281 -13.94 0.94 -8.56
C LEU A 281 -14.03 0.42 -9.99
N GLY A 282 -13.35 1.07 -10.92
CA GLY A 282 -13.37 0.69 -12.35
C GLY A 282 -12.65 -0.61 -12.68
N GLU A 283 -11.88 -1.17 -11.74
CA GLU A 283 -11.31 -2.51 -11.87
C GLU A 283 -12.23 -3.60 -11.28
N GLY A 284 -13.33 -3.18 -10.65
CA GLY A 284 -14.39 -4.05 -10.20
C GLY A 284 -15.38 -4.39 -11.32
N CYS A 285 -16.53 -4.88 -10.93
CA CYS A 285 -17.64 -5.20 -11.83
C CYS A 285 -18.96 -4.80 -11.18
N MET A 286 -20.02 -4.79 -11.98
CA MET A 286 -21.36 -4.67 -11.43
C MET A 286 -21.89 -6.06 -11.04
N VAL A 287 -22.39 -6.17 -9.81
CA VAL A 287 -23.02 -7.37 -9.27
C VAL A 287 -24.42 -6.97 -8.77
N ASP A 288 -25.45 -7.64 -9.26
CA ASP A 288 -26.85 -7.33 -8.93
C ASP A 288 -27.22 -5.85 -9.15
N GLY A 289 -26.67 -5.23 -10.21
CA GLY A 289 -26.92 -3.84 -10.57
C GLY A 289 -26.10 -2.80 -9.76
N LEU A 290 -25.22 -3.26 -8.86
CA LEU A 290 -24.38 -2.41 -8.03
C LEU A 290 -22.91 -2.49 -8.43
N VAL A 291 -22.25 -1.35 -8.52
CA VAL A 291 -20.79 -1.27 -8.69
C VAL A 291 -20.12 -1.86 -7.46
N THR A 292 -19.35 -2.92 -7.66
CA THR A 292 -18.72 -3.68 -6.58
C THR A 292 -17.20 -3.46 -6.59
N CYS A 293 -16.67 -2.92 -5.49
CA CYS A 293 -15.25 -2.68 -5.33
C CYS A 293 -14.46 -4.01 -5.33
N PRO A 294 -13.37 -4.13 -6.13
CA PRO A 294 -12.61 -5.38 -6.23
C PRO A 294 -11.83 -5.71 -4.95
N TRP A 295 -11.59 -4.73 -4.08
CA TRP A 295 -10.80 -4.97 -2.88
C TRP A 295 -11.58 -5.68 -1.76
N HIS A 296 -12.80 -5.15 -1.45
CA HIS A 296 -13.55 -5.64 -0.28
C HIS A 296 -15.02 -5.91 -0.57
N GLY A 297 -15.45 -5.84 -1.84
CA GLY A 297 -16.85 -6.06 -2.21
C GLY A 297 -17.78 -4.92 -1.77
N PHE A 298 -17.23 -3.73 -1.42
CA PHE A 298 -18.06 -2.58 -1.07
C PHE A 298 -18.86 -2.11 -2.31
N GLN A 299 -20.14 -1.79 -2.15
CA GLN A 299 -21.06 -1.58 -3.26
C GLN A 299 -21.59 -0.16 -3.33
N TYR A 300 -21.83 0.30 -4.57
CA TYR A 300 -22.39 1.63 -4.87
C TYR A 300 -23.42 1.53 -5.98
N GLN A 301 -24.47 2.34 -5.88
CA GLN A 301 -25.41 2.54 -6.99
C GLN A 301 -24.73 3.37 -8.08
N LEU A 302 -24.91 2.99 -9.34
CA LEU A 302 -24.30 3.71 -10.46
C LEU A 302 -24.95 5.07 -10.70
N SER A 303 -26.25 5.23 -10.36
CA SER A 303 -27.03 6.45 -10.61
C SER A 303 -26.68 7.61 -9.68
N ASP A 304 -26.37 7.35 -8.42
CA ASP A 304 -26.16 8.39 -7.41
C ASP A 304 -24.82 8.24 -6.65
N GLY A 305 -24.13 7.13 -6.87
CA GLY A 305 -22.87 6.83 -6.17
C GLY A 305 -23.05 6.50 -4.68
N ALA A 306 -24.28 6.28 -4.20
CA ALA A 306 -24.54 5.95 -2.81
C ALA A 306 -24.38 4.45 -2.56
N SER A 307 -23.90 4.09 -1.37
CA SER A 307 -23.89 2.71 -0.90
C SER A 307 -25.29 2.27 -0.47
N PRO A 308 -25.67 1.00 -0.71
CA PRO A 308 -26.93 0.48 -0.19
C PRO A 308 -26.92 0.45 1.36
N PRO A 309 -28.08 0.61 2.01
CA PRO A 309 -28.18 0.46 3.45
C PRO A 309 -27.63 -0.90 3.94
N PRO A 310 -26.95 -0.95 5.10
CA PRO A 310 -26.85 0.07 6.15
C PRO A 310 -25.67 1.07 5.99
N PHE A 311 -25.00 1.08 4.85
CA PHE A 311 -23.85 1.92 4.60
C PHE A 311 -24.27 3.33 4.17
N GLU A 312 -23.47 4.35 4.54
CA GLU A 312 -23.76 5.76 4.27
C GLU A 312 -22.73 6.40 3.31
N GLU A 313 -21.70 5.64 2.92
CA GLU A 313 -20.63 6.12 2.05
C GLU A 313 -21.17 6.45 0.66
N LYS A 314 -20.68 7.56 0.12
CA LYS A 314 -21.06 8.06 -1.20
C LYS A 314 -19.83 8.48 -1.99
N VAL A 315 -19.79 8.13 -3.26
CA VAL A 315 -18.78 8.60 -4.22
C VAL A 315 -19.36 9.70 -5.11
N ALA A 316 -18.48 10.54 -5.66
CA ALA A 316 -18.89 11.56 -6.63
C ALA A 316 -19.41 10.91 -7.90
N THR A 317 -20.43 11.52 -8.51
CA THR A 317 -20.98 11.17 -9.82
C THR A 317 -20.59 12.20 -10.86
N PHE A 318 -20.66 11.83 -12.13
CA PHE A 318 -20.31 12.70 -13.26
C PHE A 318 -21.45 12.73 -14.27
N GLN A 319 -21.66 13.90 -14.88
CA GLN A 319 -22.66 14.04 -15.92
C GLN A 319 -22.22 13.35 -17.21
N MET A 320 -23.13 12.61 -17.81
CA MET A 320 -22.98 12.06 -19.14
C MET A 320 -24.16 12.51 -20.02
N LYS A 321 -23.94 12.65 -21.31
CA LYS A 321 -24.99 12.93 -22.32
C LYS A 321 -24.66 12.26 -23.63
N LEU A 322 -25.71 12.04 -24.42
CA LEU A 322 -25.60 11.64 -25.82
C LEU A 322 -25.86 12.88 -26.69
N GLU A 323 -24.92 13.23 -27.53
CA GLU A 323 -25.03 14.35 -28.45
C GLU A 323 -24.41 13.99 -29.81
N GLY A 324 -25.16 14.11 -30.88
CA GLY A 324 -24.70 13.75 -32.23
C GLY A 324 -24.28 12.27 -32.39
N GLY A 325 -24.85 11.35 -31.60
CA GLY A 325 -24.49 9.94 -31.60
C GLY A 325 -23.22 9.60 -30.77
N LYS A 326 -22.62 10.60 -30.16
CA LYS A 326 -21.40 10.46 -29.34
C LYS A 326 -21.73 10.50 -27.84
N LEU A 327 -21.13 9.60 -27.08
CA LEU A 327 -21.23 9.61 -25.62
C LEU A 327 -20.24 10.60 -25.07
N LEU A 328 -20.74 11.62 -24.37
CA LEU A 328 -19.92 12.69 -23.78
C LEU A 328 -19.98 12.63 -22.26
N LEU A 329 -18.84 12.83 -21.62
CA LEU A 329 -18.67 12.91 -20.18
C LEU A 329 -18.25 14.32 -19.78
N ASN A 330 -18.90 14.90 -18.77
CA ASN A 330 -18.43 16.10 -18.12
C ASN A 330 -17.48 15.70 -16.97
N PRO A 331 -16.19 16.08 -17.02
CA PRO A 331 -15.21 15.69 -15.99
C PRO A 331 -15.39 16.42 -14.66
N ARG A 332 -16.32 17.36 -14.57
CA ARG A 332 -16.60 18.06 -13.32
C ARG A 332 -17.37 17.16 -12.36
N ALA A 333 -16.70 16.81 -11.26
CA ALA A 333 -17.32 16.02 -10.20
C ALA A 333 -18.52 16.74 -9.58
N LEU A 334 -19.56 15.99 -9.35
CA LEU A 334 -20.73 16.45 -8.61
C LEU A 334 -20.63 15.98 -7.16
N PRO A 335 -21.33 16.66 -6.24
CA PRO A 335 -21.31 16.26 -4.83
C PRO A 335 -21.66 14.77 -4.68
N PRO A 336 -20.96 14.02 -3.80
CA PRO A 336 -21.25 12.62 -3.55
C PRO A 336 -22.73 12.39 -3.20
N GLY A 337 -23.33 11.38 -3.80
CA GLY A 337 -24.76 11.07 -3.64
C GLY A 337 -25.69 11.91 -4.52
N THR A 338 -25.16 12.60 -5.54
CA THR A 338 -26.00 13.33 -6.51
C THR A 338 -26.51 12.37 -7.57
N GLU A 339 -27.83 12.20 -7.64
CA GLU A 339 -28.51 11.35 -8.62
C GLU A 339 -28.33 11.86 -10.05
N ARG A 340 -28.08 10.92 -10.97
CA ARG A 340 -27.92 11.15 -12.41
C ARG A 340 -28.68 10.12 -13.20
N PRO A 341 -29.36 10.54 -14.30
CA PRO A 341 -29.88 9.59 -15.25
C PRO A 341 -28.73 8.84 -15.92
N LEU A 342 -28.89 7.53 -16.06
CA LEU A 342 -28.00 6.73 -16.89
C LEU A 342 -28.26 7.04 -18.36
N VAL A 343 -27.23 7.00 -19.18
CA VAL A 343 -27.30 7.32 -20.59
C VAL A 343 -27.33 6.04 -21.44
N LYS A 344 -28.32 5.88 -22.31
CA LYS A 344 -28.40 4.76 -23.24
C LYS A 344 -27.98 5.24 -24.62
N PRO A 345 -26.77 4.91 -25.09
CA PRO A 345 -26.45 5.19 -26.49
C PRO A 345 -27.28 4.31 -27.39
N PHE A 346 -27.77 4.87 -28.49
CA PHE A 346 -28.36 4.09 -29.57
C PHE A 346 -27.23 3.28 -30.22
N LEU A 347 -26.99 2.09 -29.73
CA LEU A 347 -26.20 1.12 -30.45
C LEU A 347 -27.06 0.65 -31.63
N ASN A 348 -26.73 1.10 -32.84
CA ASN A 348 -27.28 0.49 -34.03
C ASN A 348 -26.96 -0.99 -33.96
N LYS A 349 -27.98 -1.82 -33.71
CA LYS A 349 -27.87 -3.25 -33.95
C LYS A 349 -27.81 -3.40 -35.45
N GLU A 350 -26.62 -3.53 -36.03
CA GLU A 350 -26.45 -4.20 -37.30
C GLU A 350 -26.57 -5.71 -37.11
#